data_ccaf7604a3d71334e6ead6b41531a757
#
_entry.id   ccaf7604a3d71334e6ead6b41531a757
#
_cell.length_a   1.000
_cell.length_b   1.000
_cell.length_c   1.000
_cell.angle_alpha   90.00
_cell.angle_beta   90.00
_cell.angle_gamma   90.00
#
_symmetry.space_group_name_H-M   'P 1'
#
loop_
_entity.id
_entity.type
_entity.pdbx_description
1 polymer ?
#
loop_
_entity_poly.entity_id
_entity_poly.type
_entity_poly.pdbx_seq_one_letter_code
_entity_poly.pdbx_strand_id
1 'polypeptide(L)'
;MPNKQEKMTAFGQFRILKIGTKYIQAELIGSVKNYQAQLVKNAVLSDIEIGATIFLRVNDQSTQNRYGTKVQFVPIELLTDQAEIEKYILADRKRVAEIYIQAAQENLDKGWYSGDAIDKALFFSASHPTYKPINIELRHRRLKNIIHACCNYQHKTTAHFIHLCRATIDMYKDEQRLSDLELNQFEQSILKIQSDLNLSEENTQQKANEYLSQLKGLLKS
;
A
#
# COMPACT_ATOMS: atom_id res chain seq x y z
N MET A 1 -15.01 -39.55 -9.22
CA MET A 1 -15.81 -38.72 -8.30
C MET A 1 -15.16 -37.34 -8.25
N PRO A 2 -15.84 -36.26 -8.60
CA PRO A 2 -15.24 -34.94 -8.53
C PRO A 2 -15.03 -34.57 -7.06
N ASN A 3 -13.79 -34.20 -6.72
CA ASN A 3 -13.42 -33.63 -5.43
C ASN A 3 -14.40 -32.49 -5.08
N LYS A 4 -15.14 -32.64 -3.99
CA LYS A 4 -15.83 -31.51 -3.36
C LYS A 4 -14.72 -30.55 -2.89
N GLN A 5 -14.45 -29.50 -3.69
CA GLN A 5 -13.70 -28.37 -3.19
C GLN A 5 -14.40 -27.89 -1.92
N GLU A 6 -13.74 -27.99 -0.80
CA GLU A 6 -14.19 -27.36 0.43
C GLU A 6 -14.45 -25.89 0.11
N LYS A 7 -15.70 -25.46 0.25
CA LYS A 7 -16.11 -24.09 0.01
C LYS A 7 -15.37 -23.21 1.02
N MET A 8 -14.38 -22.45 0.55
CA MET A 8 -13.66 -21.55 1.43
C MET A 8 -14.61 -20.49 1.97
N THR A 9 -14.84 -20.54 3.26
CA THR A 9 -15.54 -19.47 3.98
C THR A 9 -14.63 -18.26 4.03
N ALA A 10 -15.13 -17.15 3.54
CA ALA A 10 -14.43 -15.87 3.53
C ALA A 10 -15.25 -14.80 4.24
N PHE A 11 -14.60 -13.70 4.55
CA PHE A 11 -15.23 -12.49 5.07
C PHE A 11 -15.09 -11.39 4.00
N GLY A 12 -16.14 -10.54 3.86
CA GLY A 12 -16.10 -9.42 2.93
C GLY A 12 -16.97 -8.25 3.37
N GLN A 13 -16.51 -7.05 3.02
CA GLN A 13 -17.30 -5.83 3.12
C GLN A 13 -17.87 -5.52 1.74
N PHE A 14 -19.18 -5.35 1.66
CA PHE A 14 -19.88 -5.16 0.40
C PHE A 14 -20.72 -3.89 0.40
N ARG A 15 -20.57 -3.08 -0.65
CA ARG A 15 -21.50 -1.98 -0.94
C ARG A 15 -22.55 -2.47 -1.93
N ILE A 16 -23.82 -2.35 -1.60
CA ILE A 16 -24.94 -2.81 -2.44
C ILE A 16 -25.20 -1.81 -3.56
N LEU A 17 -25.08 -2.29 -4.80
CA LEU A 17 -25.27 -1.44 -5.98
C LEU A 17 -26.64 -1.62 -6.63
N LYS A 18 -27.14 -2.87 -6.68
CA LYS A 18 -28.43 -3.18 -7.31
C LYS A 18 -29.00 -4.48 -6.76
N ILE A 19 -30.30 -4.50 -6.50
CA ILE A 19 -31.02 -5.67 -6.02
C ILE A 19 -31.82 -6.28 -7.18
N GLY A 20 -31.45 -7.50 -7.58
CA GLY A 20 -32.17 -8.29 -8.58
C GLY A 20 -33.01 -9.39 -7.96
N THR A 21 -33.61 -10.22 -8.80
CA THR A 21 -34.45 -11.34 -8.35
C THR A 21 -33.66 -12.50 -7.74
N LYS A 22 -32.56 -12.89 -8.38
CA LYS A 22 -31.69 -14.02 -7.97
C LYS A 22 -30.36 -13.58 -7.37
N TYR A 23 -29.87 -12.41 -7.78
CA TYR A 23 -28.56 -11.89 -7.40
C TYR A 23 -28.66 -10.43 -7.01
N ILE A 24 -27.81 -10.04 -6.09
CA ILE A 24 -27.52 -8.67 -5.73
C ILE A 24 -26.17 -8.32 -6.35
N GLN A 25 -26.11 -7.22 -7.10
CA GLN A 25 -24.84 -6.66 -7.57
C GLN A 25 -24.26 -5.82 -6.44
N ALA A 26 -23.04 -6.10 -6.09
CA ALA A 26 -22.33 -5.40 -5.04
C ALA A 26 -20.91 -5.07 -5.46
N GLU A 27 -20.33 -4.10 -4.79
CA GLU A 27 -18.90 -3.82 -4.84
C GLU A 27 -18.28 -4.43 -3.57
N LEU A 28 -17.39 -5.41 -3.75
CA LEU A 28 -16.55 -5.93 -2.69
C LEU A 28 -15.47 -4.89 -2.40
N ILE A 29 -15.49 -4.35 -1.20
CA ILE A 29 -14.52 -3.34 -0.74
C ILE A 29 -13.28 -4.07 -0.24
N GLY A 30 -12.22 -4.02 -1.02
CA GLY A 30 -10.95 -4.63 -0.64
C GLY A 30 -9.96 -3.60 -0.11
N SER A 31 -8.98 -4.05 0.67
CA SER A 31 -7.93 -3.19 1.24
C SER A 31 -7.06 -2.52 0.18
N VAL A 32 -6.96 -3.10 -1.02
CA VAL A 32 -6.13 -2.58 -2.12
C VAL A 32 -6.98 -1.92 -3.21
N LYS A 33 -8.06 -2.57 -3.60
CA LYS A 33 -8.99 -2.08 -4.63
C LYS A 33 -10.36 -2.74 -4.45
N ASN A 34 -11.37 -2.09 -4.99
CA ASN A 34 -12.72 -2.63 -5.02
C ASN A 34 -12.94 -3.53 -6.24
N TYR A 35 -13.82 -4.50 -6.08
CA TYR A 35 -14.17 -5.47 -7.13
C TYR A 35 -15.68 -5.56 -7.31
N GLN A 36 -16.14 -5.69 -8.55
CA GLN A 36 -17.52 -6.03 -8.84
C GLN A 36 -17.79 -7.48 -8.43
N ALA A 37 -18.85 -7.70 -7.64
CA ALA A 37 -19.23 -8.99 -7.12
C ALA A 37 -20.73 -9.24 -7.26
N GLN A 38 -21.12 -10.51 -7.30
CA GLN A 38 -22.51 -10.95 -7.22
C GLN A 38 -22.73 -11.70 -5.90
N LEU A 39 -23.72 -11.27 -5.14
CA LEU A 39 -24.20 -11.99 -3.97
C LEU A 39 -25.43 -12.80 -4.35
N VAL A 40 -25.46 -14.08 -4.01
CA VAL A 40 -26.66 -14.91 -4.17
C VAL A 40 -27.71 -14.43 -3.17
N LYS A 41 -28.87 -14.02 -3.65
CA LYS A 41 -29.96 -13.55 -2.79
C LYS A 41 -30.53 -14.70 -1.96
N ASN A 42 -30.52 -14.55 -0.65
CA ASN A 42 -31.06 -15.51 0.31
C ASN A 42 -31.65 -14.75 1.53
N ALA A 43 -32.10 -15.47 2.53
CA ALA A 43 -32.73 -14.90 3.73
C ALA A 43 -31.81 -13.94 4.51
N VAL A 44 -30.49 -14.13 4.46
CA VAL A 44 -29.50 -13.23 5.10
C VAL A 44 -29.58 -11.81 4.56
N LEU A 45 -30.06 -11.65 3.32
CA LEU A 45 -30.10 -10.38 2.58
C LEU A 45 -31.55 -9.88 2.36
N SER A 46 -32.54 -10.31 3.18
CA SER A 46 -33.95 -9.97 2.96
C SER A 46 -34.23 -8.47 3.07
N ASP A 47 -33.60 -7.80 4.02
CA ASP A 47 -33.91 -6.41 4.41
C ASP A 47 -32.81 -5.40 4.02
N ILE A 48 -32.08 -5.70 2.97
CA ILE A 48 -30.94 -4.87 2.53
C ILE A 48 -31.40 -3.83 1.52
N GLU A 49 -30.87 -2.60 1.69
CA GLU A 49 -31.12 -1.46 0.82
C GLU A 49 -29.97 -1.20 -0.16
N ILE A 50 -30.29 -0.58 -1.30
CA ILE A 50 -29.28 -0.09 -2.27
C ILE A 50 -28.49 1.05 -1.62
N GLY A 51 -27.18 1.03 -1.79
CA GLY A 51 -26.24 1.98 -1.19
C GLY A 51 -25.72 1.56 0.19
N ALA A 52 -26.35 0.59 0.86
CA ALA A 52 -25.89 0.08 2.14
C ALA A 52 -24.51 -0.56 2.01
N THR A 53 -23.68 -0.36 3.03
CA THR A 53 -22.42 -1.07 3.23
C THR A 53 -22.58 -2.08 4.33
N ILE A 54 -22.36 -3.35 4.02
CA ILE A 54 -22.59 -4.48 4.92
C ILE A 54 -21.37 -5.37 5.03
N PHE A 55 -21.25 -6.08 6.14
CA PHE A 55 -20.20 -7.05 6.37
C PHE A 55 -20.80 -8.44 6.41
N LEU A 56 -20.27 -9.33 5.55
CA LEU A 56 -20.80 -10.68 5.39
C LEU A 56 -19.73 -11.73 5.61
N ARG A 57 -20.11 -12.80 6.29
CA ARG A 57 -19.44 -14.08 6.14
C ARG A 57 -20.03 -14.78 4.91
N VAL A 58 -19.19 -15.23 4.00
CA VAL A 58 -19.62 -15.74 2.69
C VAL A 58 -18.90 -17.03 2.33
N ASN A 59 -19.51 -17.85 1.49
CA ASN A 59 -18.84 -18.90 0.74
C ASN A 59 -18.46 -18.35 -0.63
N ASP A 60 -17.18 -18.45 -1.00
CA ASP A 60 -16.71 -18.07 -2.32
C ASP A 60 -17.12 -19.12 -3.35
N GLN A 61 -17.84 -18.69 -4.38
CA GLN A 61 -18.24 -19.46 -5.55
C GLN A 61 -17.73 -18.82 -6.85
N SER A 62 -16.71 -18.00 -6.75
CA SER A 62 -16.12 -17.34 -7.92
C SER A 62 -15.57 -18.39 -8.90
N THR A 63 -15.74 -18.12 -10.18
CA THR A 63 -15.27 -18.99 -11.27
C THR A 63 -14.45 -18.21 -12.26
N GLN A 64 -13.39 -18.83 -12.78
CA GLN A 64 -12.57 -18.27 -13.83
C GLN A 64 -12.82 -19.05 -15.13
N ASN A 65 -13.01 -18.33 -16.21
CA ASN A 65 -13.15 -18.89 -17.56
C ASN A 65 -12.38 -18.02 -18.57
N ARG A 66 -12.40 -18.43 -19.86
CA ARG A 66 -11.73 -17.70 -20.95
C ARG A 66 -12.20 -16.25 -21.16
N TYR A 67 -13.34 -15.86 -20.61
CA TYR A 67 -13.89 -14.50 -20.72
C TYR A 67 -13.63 -13.63 -19.49
N GLY A 68 -12.97 -14.18 -18.45
CA GLY A 68 -12.64 -13.49 -17.23
C GLY A 68 -13.06 -14.22 -15.96
N THR A 69 -12.94 -13.54 -14.83
CA THR A 69 -13.33 -14.04 -13.51
C THR A 69 -14.73 -13.53 -13.15
N LYS A 70 -15.66 -14.45 -12.93
CA LYS A 70 -16.95 -14.14 -12.30
C LYS A 70 -16.78 -14.23 -10.79
N VAL A 71 -16.84 -13.12 -10.11
CA VAL A 71 -16.77 -13.04 -8.64
C VAL A 71 -18.17 -13.20 -8.06
N GLN A 72 -18.43 -14.33 -7.39
CA GLN A 72 -19.73 -14.66 -6.83
C GLN A 72 -19.59 -15.25 -5.44
N PHE A 73 -20.44 -14.77 -4.53
CA PHE A 73 -20.47 -15.21 -3.14
C PHE A 73 -21.88 -15.64 -2.71
N VAL A 74 -21.93 -16.62 -1.82
CA VAL A 74 -23.15 -17.01 -1.12
C VAL A 74 -23.06 -16.50 0.31
N PRO A 75 -23.90 -15.53 0.71
CA PRO A 75 -23.96 -15.05 2.08
C PRO A 75 -24.36 -16.16 3.05
N ILE A 76 -23.61 -16.27 4.16
CA ILE A 76 -23.87 -17.19 5.26
C ILE A 76 -24.47 -16.43 6.44
N GLU A 77 -23.89 -15.25 6.73
CA GLU A 77 -24.22 -14.48 7.91
C GLU A 77 -23.96 -12.99 7.66
N LEU A 78 -24.86 -12.15 8.15
CA LEU A 78 -24.67 -10.70 8.25
C LEU A 78 -24.01 -10.39 9.60
N LEU A 79 -22.82 -9.81 9.55
CA LEU A 79 -22.09 -9.40 10.75
C LEU A 79 -22.51 -8.00 11.18
N THR A 80 -22.93 -7.87 12.43
CA THR A 80 -23.35 -6.60 13.05
C THR A 80 -22.52 -6.25 14.28
N ASP A 81 -21.77 -7.21 14.84
CA ASP A 81 -20.87 -6.96 15.96
C ASP A 81 -19.62 -6.20 15.46
N GLN A 82 -19.49 -4.97 15.93
CA GLN A 82 -18.40 -4.07 15.54
C GLN A 82 -17.03 -4.62 15.92
N ALA A 83 -16.90 -5.29 17.07
CA ALA A 83 -15.64 -5.86 17.51
C ALA A 83 -15.21 -7.04 16.62
N GLU A 84 -16.14 -7.86 16.20
CA GLU A 84 -15.91 -8.94 15.26
C GLU A 84 -15.51 -8.41 13.87
N ILE A 85 -16.20 -7.39 13.37
CA ILE A 85 -15.91 -6.72 12.11
C ILE A 85 -14.49 -6.15 12.12
N GLU A 86 -14.12 -5.42 13.18
CA GLU A 86 -12.78 -4.83 13.31
C GLU A 86 -11.68 -5.88 13.33
N LYS A 87 -11.92 -7.01 14.00
CA LYS A 87 -11.00 -8.16 14.00
C LYS A 87 -10.73 -8.69 12.58
N TYR A 88 -11.78 -8.82 11.76
CA TYR A 88 -11.62 -9.28 10.36
C TYR A 88 -10.93 -8.26 9.48
N ILE A 89 -11.25 -6.97 9.63
CA ILE A 89 -10.58 -5.89 8.91
C ILE A 89 -9.09 -5.86 9.26
N LEU A 90 -8.76 -6.00 10.55
CA LEU A 90 -7.37 -6.02 11.00
C LEU A 90 -6.63 -7.25 10.44
N ALA A 91 -7.26 -8.42 10.43
CA ALA A 91 -6.68 -9.64 9.86
C ALA A 91 -6.42 -9.52 8.35
N ASP A 92 -7.35 -8.91 7.58
CA ASP A 92 -7.13 -8.67 6.16
C ASP A 92 -6.02 -7.66 5.91
N ARG A 93 -5.96 -6.56 6.65
CA ARG A 93 -4.87 -5.58 6.59
C ARG A 93 -3.52 -6.21 6.91
N LYS A 94 -3.47 -7.08 7.90
CA LYS A 94 -2.28 -7.85 8.24
C LYS A 94 -1.81 -8.70 7.05
N ARG A 95 -2.71 -9.50 6.49
CA ARG A 95 -2.42 -10.36 5.33
C ARG A 95 -1.93 -9.57 4.12
N VAL A 96 -2.58 -8.43 3.83
CA VAL A 96 -2.19 -7.55 2.73
C VAL A 96 -0.82 -6.92 2.99
N ALA A 97 -0.56 -6.45 4.22
CA ALA A 97 0.73 -5.92 4.60
C ALA A 97 1.85 -6.94 4.39
N GLU A 98 1.66 -8.19 4.84
CA GLU A 98 2.65 -9.27 4.70
C GLU A 98 3.02 -9.53 3.24
N ILE A 99 2.03 -9.59 2.34
CA ILE A 99 2.26 -9.79 0.90
C ILE A 99 3.12 -8.65 0.31
N TYR A 100 2.76 -7.40 0.60
CA TYR A 100 3.51 -6.27 0.05
C TYR A 100 4.85 -6.06 0.72
N ILE A 101 5.00 -6.34 2.02
CA ILE A 101 6.29 -6.30 2.71
C ILE A 101 7.27 -7.27 2.04
N GLN A 102 6.88 -8.51 1.80
CA GLN A 102 7.73 -9.47 1.12
C GLN A 102 8.14 -8.98 -0.28
N ALA A 103 7.19 -8.55 -1.11
CA ALA A 103 7.47 -8.04 -2.44
C ALA A 103 8.36 -6.77 -2.41
N ALA A 104 8.17 -5.90 -1.42
CA ALA A 104 9.01 -4.71 -1.24
C ALA A 104 10.43 -5.07 -0.84
N GLN A 105 10.61 -6.03 0.07
CA GLN A 105 11.94 -6.52 0.46
C GLN A 105 12.71 -7.06 -0.74
N GLU A 106 12.07 -7.91 -1.55
CA GLU A 106 12.67 -8.44 -2.78
C GLU A 106 13.08 -7.34 -3.78
N ASN A 107 12.27 -6.30 -3.92
CA ASN A 107 12.55 -5.16 -4.79
C ASN A 107 13.71 -4.30 -4.24
N LEU A 108 13.70 -4.05 -2.94
CA LEU A 108 14.76 -3.30 -2.27
C LEU A 108 16.11 -4.04 -2.30
N ASP A 109 16.10 -5.38 -2.22
CA ASP A 109 17.29 -6.23 -2.38
C ASP A 109 17.92 -6.10 -3.79
N LYS A 110 17.09 -5.86 -4.80
CA LYS A 110 17.54 -5.60 -6.19
C LYS A 110 18.04 -4.15 -6.39
N GLY A 111 18.08 -3.34 -5.35
CA GLY A 111 18.47 -1.94 -5.43
C GLY A 111 17.37 -0.99 -5.90
N TRP A 112 16.13 -1.46 -6.06
CA TRP A 112 15.01 -0.61 -6.44
C TRP A 112 14.58 0.27 -5.26
N TYR A 113 14.11 1.48 -5.54
CA TYR A 113 13.66 2.43 -4.53
C TYR A 113 12.26 3.00 -4.82
N SER A 114 11.69 2.68 -5.97
CA SER A 114 10.35 3.09 -6.38
C SER A 114 9.58 1.89 -6.92
N GLY A 115 8.26 1.93 -6.77
CA GLY A 115 7.37 0.90 -7.30
C GLY A 115 6.18 0.66 -6.39
N ASP A 116 5.09 0.21 -6.97
CA ASP A 116 3.80 -0.02 -6.33
C ASP A 116 3.89 -0.93 -5.08
N ALA A 117 4.74 -1.97 -5.14
CA ALA A 117 4.93 -2.88 -4.00
C ALA A 117 5.57 -2.18 -2.80
N ILE A 118 6.57 -1.31 -3.02
CA ILE A 118 7.25 -0.57 -1.95
C ILE A 118 6.27 0.44 -1.33
N ASP A 119 5.57 1.21 -2.15
CA ASP A 119 4.63 2.23 -1.68
C ASP A 119 3.47 1.60 -0.88
N LYS A 120 2.92 0.48 -1.36
CA LYS A 120 1.87 -0.27 -0.65
C LYS A 120 2.38 -0.92 0.63
N ALA A 121 3.60 -1.49 0.64
CA ALA A 121 4.20 -2.04 1.85
C ALA A 121 4.35 -0.97 2.93
N LEU A 122 4.83 0.22 2.57
CA LEU A 122 4.95 1.34 3.49
C LEU A 122 3.59 1.83 4.01
N PHE A 123 2.59 1.90 3.14
CA PHE A 123 1.24 2.29 3.52
C PHE A 123 0.59 1.30 4.49
N PHE A 124 0.57 0.01 4.15
CA PHE A 124 -0.10 -1.00 4.98
C PHE A 124 0.65 -1.32 6.27
N SER A 125 1.99 -1.30 6.27
CA SER A 125 2.77 -1.53 7.47
C SER A 125 2.71 -0.36 8.46
N ALA A 126 2.54 0.87 8.00
CA ALA A 126 2.39 2.04 8.86
C ALA A 126 1.09 1.99 9.70
N SER A 127 0.02 1.42 9.15
CA SER A 127 -1.29 1.33 9.80
C SER A 127 -1.42 0.20 10.84
N HIS A 128 -0.41 -0.66 10.97
CA HIS A 128 -0.46 -1.82 11.86
C HIS A 128 0.69 -1.79 12.88
N PRO A 129 0.40 -1.73 14.21
CA PRO A 129 1.44 -1.58 15.26
C PRO A 129 2.54 -2.64 15.19
N THR A 130 2.17 -3.90 14.88
CA THR A 130 3.12 -5.04 14.78
C THR A 130 4.17 -4.82 13.70
N TYR A 131 3.88 -4.05 12.64
CA TYR A 131 4.79 -3.83 11.52
C TYR A 131 5.53 -2.50 11.57
N LYS A 132 5.39 -1.72 12.65
CA LYS A 132 6.12 -0.46 12.80
C LYS A 132 7.65 -0.63 12.64
N PRO A 133 8.32 -1.65 13.26
CA PRO A 133 9.75 -1.86 13.06
C PRO A 133 10.12 -2.20 11.60
N ILE A 134 9.28 -3.02 10.93
CA ILE A 134 9.48 -3.38 9.52
C ILE A 134 9.28 -2.17 8.62
N ASN A 135 8.29 -1.33 8.89
CA ASN A 135 8.08 -0.09 8.15
C ASN A 135 9.32 0.82 8.22
N ILE A 136 9.91 0.95 9.41
CA ILE A 136 11.14 1.70 9.63
C ILE A 136 12.28 1.12 8.77
N GLU A 137 12.50 -0.18 8.82
CA GLU A 137 13.53 -0.86 8.05
C GLU A 137 13.34 -0.67 6.53
N LEU A 138 12.12 -0.83 6.01
CA LEU A 138 11.81 -0.63 4.59
C LEU A 138 12.13 0.79 4.13
N ARG A 139 11.82 1.80 4.95
CA ARG A 139 12.15 3.21 4.67
C ARG A 139 13.65 3.44 4.63
N HIS A 140 14.40 2.89 5.59
CA HIS A 140 15.86 2.97 5.61
C HIS A 140 16.49 2.33 4.37
N ARG A 141 16.05 1.13 4.00
CA ARG A 141 16.54 0.45 2.81
C ARG A 141 16.19 1.21 1.53
N ARG A 142 14.97 1.74 1.43
CA ARG A 142 14.56 2.60 0.33
C ARG A 142 15.48 3.81 0.20
N LEU A 143 15.76 4.49 1.31
CA LEU A 143 16.65 5.65 1.31
C LEU A 143 18.08 5.29 0.87
N LYS A 144 18.66 4.20 1.38
CA LYS A 144 19.96 3.70 0.94
C LYS A 144 20.00 3.48 -0.57
N ASN A 145 18.98 2.86 -1.13
CA ASN A 145 18.89 2.62 -2.56
C ASN A 145 18.75 3.94 -3.37
N ILE A 146 18.01 4.93 -2.86
CA ILE A 146 17.92 6.27 -3.46
C ILE A 146 19.31 6.94 -3.46
N ILE A 147 20.02 6.94 -2.32
CA ILE A 147 21.35 7.51 -2.19
C ILE A 147 22.32 6.84 -3.18
N HIS A 148 22.32 5.51 -3.20
CA HIS A 148 23.16 4.72 -4.11
C HIS A 148 22.87 5.05 -5.58
N ALA A 149 21.58 5.10 -5.96
CA ALA A 149 21.18 5.49 -7.31
C ALA A 149 21.66 6.90 -7.67
N CYS A 150 21.47 7.89 -6.76
CA CYS A 150 21.91 9.26 -6.98
C CYS A 150 23.44 9.39 -7.11
N CYS A 151 24.22 8.58 -6.38
CA CYS A 151 25.68 8.62 -6.42
C CYS A 151 26.27 7.93 -7.65
N ASN A 152 25.64 6.85 -8.13
CA ASN A 152 26.23 5.97 -9.15
C ASN A 152 25.66 6.14 -10.56
N TYR A 153 24.51 6.78 -10.71
CA TYR A 153 23.93 7.01 -12.03
C TYR A 153 24.61 8.16 -12.76
N GLN A 154 24.95 7.94 -14.03
CA GLN A 154 25.57 8.96 -14.90
C GLN A 154 24.57 10.10 -15.25
N HIS A 155 23.27 9.84 -15.20
CA HIS A 155 22.20 10.80 -15.45
C HIS A 155 21.48 11.16 -14.15
N LYS A 156 22.06 12.07 -13.39
CA LYS A 156 21.45 12.62 -12.18
C LYS A 156 20.41 13.65 -12.59
N THR A 157 19.14 13.29 -12.44
CA THR A 157 18.05 14.21 -12.75
C THR A 157 17.57 14.93 -11.50
N THR A 158 16.98 16.12 -11.69
CA THR A 158 16.28 16.84 -10.60
C THR A 158 15.23 15.98 -9.91
N ALA A 159 14.57 15.08 -10.64
CA ALA A 159 13.61 14.15 -10.09
C ALA A 159 14.22 13.23 -9.03
N HIS A 160 15.41 12.69 -9.25
CA HIS A 160 16.11 11.85 -8.27
C HIS A 160 16.46 12.64 -7.00
N PHE A 161 16.92 13.87 -7.15
CA PHE A 161 17.23 14.75 -6.01
C PHE A 161 15.95 15.05 -5.19
N ILE A 162 14.85 15.38 -5.85
CA ILE A 162 13.58 15.62 -5.17
C ILE A 162 13.09 14.36 -4.45
N HIS A 163 13.20 13.18 -5.05
CA HIS A 163 12.87 11.91 -4.40
C HIS A 163 13.71 11.66 -3.15
N LEU A 164 15.00 11.92 -3.23
CA LEU A 164 15.92 11.78 -2.11
C LEU A 164 15.51 12.69 -0.95
N CYS A 165 15.29 13.97 -1.22
CA CYS A 165 14.90 14.94 -0.22
C CYS A 165 13.55 14.56 0.43
N ARG A 166 12.55 14.17 -0.34
CA ARG A 166 11.24 13.72 0.18
C ARG A 166 11.37 12.49 1.07
N ALA A 167 12.07 11.45 0.59
CA ALA A 167 12.25 10.23 1.36
C ALA A 167 12.89 10.50 2.72
N THR A 168 13.85 11.43 2.78
CA THR A 168 14.52 11.81 4.02
C THR A 168 13.61 12.61 4.94
N ILE A 169 12.88 13.59 4.40
CA ILE A 169 11.92 14.38 5.18
C ILE A 169 10.85 13.45 5.78
N ASP A 170 10.32 12.52 5.00
CA ASP A 170 9.33 11.57 5.47
C ASP A 170 9.89 10.67 6.58
N MET A 171 11.15 10.23 6.46
CA MET A 171 11.81 9.46 7.52
C MET A 171 11.95 10.26 8.81
N TYR A 172 12.36 11.52 8.73
CA TYR A 172 12.49 12.37 9.91
C TYR A 172 11.15 12.67 10.57
N LYS A 173 10.10 12.94 9.79
CA LYS A 173 8.74 13.16 10.30
C LYS A 173 8.20 11.95 11.07
N ASP A 174 8.62 10.76 10.69
CA ASP A 174 8.23 9.51 11.35
C ASP A 174 9.15 9.15 12.54
N GLU A 175 9.96 10.10 13.03
CA GLU A 175 10.93 9.95 14.14
C GLU A 175 12.02 8.91 13.87
N GLN A 176 12.28 8.63 12.61
CA GLN A 176 13.31 7.66 12.23
C GLN A 176 14.66 8.37 12.09
N ARG A 177 15.56 8.06 13.00
CA ARG A 177 16.92 8.62 12.98
C ARG A 177 17.82 7.76 12.09
N LEU A 178 18.52 8.42 11.17
CA LEU A 178 19.64 7.82 10.45
C LEU A 178 20.84 7.74 11.40
N SER A 179 21.71 6.74 11.21
CA SER A 179 23.02 6.73 11.86
C SER A 179 23.88 7.90 11.37
N ASP A 180 24.84 8.35 12.17
CA ASP A 180 25.76 9.44 11.79
C ASP A 180 26.46 9.16 10.46
N LEU A 181 26.82 7.90 10.19
CA LEU A 181 27.41 7.49 8.92
C LEU A 181 26.45 7.70 7.74
N GLU A 182 25.17 7.33 7.90
CA GLU A 182 24.15 7.50 6.87
C GLU A 182 23.82 8.98 6.65
N LEU A 183 23.81 9.78 7.72
CA LEU A 183 23.63 11.24 7.63
C LEU A 183 24.79 11.88 6.84
N ASN A 184 26.01 11.53 7.14
CA ASN A 184 27.18 12.04 6.42
C ASN A 184 27.17 11.63 4.93
N GLN A 185 26.88 10.37 4.62
CA GLN A 185 26.75 9.90 3.24
C GLN A 185 25.63 10.63 2.49
N PHE A 186 24.53 10.88 3.18
CA PHE A 186 23.39 11.59 2.64
C PHE A 186 23.72 13.06 2.37
N GLU A 187 24.37 13.76 3.29
CA GLU A 187 24.80 15.14 3.12
C GLU A 187 25.78 15.28 1.93
N GLN A 188 26.77 14.39 1.85
CA GLN A 188 27.71 14.37 0.71
C GLN A 188 26.99 14.11 -0.62
N SER A 189 26.00 13.24 -0.63
CA SER A 189 25.21 12.96 -1.83
C SER A 189 24.38 14.18 -2.25
N ILE A 190 23.79 14.91 -1.31
CA ILE A 190 23.04 16.14 -1.58
C ILE A 190 23.97 17.21 -2.18
N LEU A 191 25.11 17.44 -1.54
CA LEU A 191 26.09 18.42 -2.01
C LEU A 191 26.58 18.10 -3.42
N LYS A 192 26.87 16.83 -3.69
CA LYS A 192 27.26 16.37 -5.01
C LYS A 192 26.17 16.58 -6.06
N ILE A 193 24.92 16.17 -5.75
CA ILE A 193 23.78 16.36 -6.66
C ILE A 193 23.53 17.84 -6.89
N GLN A 194 23.62 18.68 -5.87
CA GLN A 194 23.47 20.13 -5.98
C GLN A 194 24.51 20.74 -6.91
N SER A 195 25.76 20.28 -6.84
CA SER A 195 26.84 20.78 -7.71
C SER A 195 26.70 20.31 -9.17
N ASP A 196 26.13 19.11 -9.38
CA ASP A 196 25.99 18.49 -10.70
C ASP A 196 24.67 18.87 -11.41
N LEU A 197 23.73 19.52 -10.70
CA LEU A 197 22.45 19.94 -11.27
C LEU A 197 22.60 21.16 -12.16
N ASN A 198 22.72 20.90 -13.46
CA ASN A 198 22.55 21.92 -14.51
C ASN A 198 21.04 22.04 -14.76
N LEU A 199 20.37 22.89 -13.97
CA LEU A 199 18.89 22.95 -13.95
C LEU A 199 18.41 23.92 -15.03
N SER A 200 17.77 23.38 -16.06
CA SER A 200 17.16 24.16 -17.14
C SER A 200 15.78 24.72 -16.80
N GLU A 201 15.14 24.28 -15.70
CA GLU A 201 13.79 24.67 -15.32
C GLU A 201 13.76 25.37 -13.94
N GLU A 202 13.46 26.66 -13.94
CA GLU A 202 13.44 27.51 -12.75
C GLU A 202 12.52 27.00 -11.64
N ASN A 203 11.32 26.52 -11.97
CA ASN A 203 10.36 25.95 -11.01
C ASN A 203 10.87 24.65 -10.36
N THR A 204 11.64 23.85 -11.06
CA THR A 204 12.20 22.61 -10.56
C THR A 204 13.37 22.88 -9.62
N GLN A 205 14.16 23.90 -9.94
CA GLN A 205 15.22 24.43 -9.09
C GLN A 205 14.65 24.94 -7.76
N GLN A 206 13.61 25.73 -7.81
CA GLN A 206 12.98 26.29 -6.62
C GLN A 206 12.50 25.17 -5.67
N LYS A 207 11.77 24.18 -6.20
CA LYS A 207 11.33 23.02 -5.39
C LYS A 207 12.48 22.21 -4.79
N ALA A 208 13.54 21.98 -5.56
CA ALA A 208 14.73 21.30 -5.05
C ALA A 208 15.35 22.08 -3.88
N ASN A 209 15.48 23.40 -4.00
CA ASN A 209 16.00 24.27 -2.95
C ASN A 209 15.10 24.32 -1.71
N GLU A 210 13.79 24.32 -1.89
CA GLU A 210 12.83 24.25 -0.78
C GLU A 210 12.99 22.93 0.02
N TYR A 211 13.06 21.78 -0.65
CA TYR A 211 13.29 20.50 0.01
C TYR A 211 14.66 20.42 0.68
N LEU A 212 15.72 20.94 0.02
CA LEU A 212 17.05 21.00 0.60
C LEU A 212 17.08 21.85 1.87
N SER A 213 16.39 22.99 1.86
CA SER A 213 16.28 23.87 3.03
C SER A 213 15.56 23.19 4.20
N GLN A 214 14.45 22.48 3.92
CA GLN A 214 13.73 21.71 4.93
C GLN A 214 14.62 20.61 5.51
N LEU A 215 15.35 19.88 4.66
CA LEU A 215 16.24 18.82 5.07
C LEU A 215 17.38 19.35 5.95
N LYS A 216 18.03 20.44 5.56
CA LYS A 216 19.09 21.09 6.37
C LYS A 216 18.57 21.58 7.73
N GLY A 217 17.32 21.99 7.80
CA GLY A 217 16.65 22.34 9.06
C GLY A 217 16.49 21.14 9.98
N LEU A 218 16.09 19.99 9.43
CA LEU A 218 15.93 18.73 10.17
C LEU A 218 17.27 18.12 10.65
N LEU A 219 18.34 18.28 9.86
CA LEU A 219 19.68 17.77 10.21
C LEU A 219 20.36 18.58 11.33
N LYS A 220 19.90 19.81 11.60
CA LYS A 220 20.44 20.68 12.66
C LYS A 220 19.71 20.59 13.99
N SER A 221 18.55 19.97 14.03
CA SER A 221 17.73 19.72 15.23
C SER A 221 18.03 18.38 15.87
#